data_a0f48c995823238ccbab458c724cc699
#
_entry.id   a0f48c995823238ccbab458c724cc699
#
_cell.length_a   1.000
_cell.length_b   1.000
_cell.length_c   1.000
_cell.angle_alpha   90.00
_cell.angle_beta   90.00
_cell.angle_gamma   90.00
#
_symmetry.space_group_name_H-M   'P 1'
#
loop_
_entity.id
_entity.type
_entity.pdbx_description
1 polymer ?
#
loop_
_entity_poly.entity_id
_entity_poly.type
_entity_poly.pdbx_seq_one_letter_code
_entity_poly.pdbx_strand_id
1 'polypeptide(L)'
;IRDRIKSSGLCDTSNLCGALEFAEKISKSGTQPIIGTQINFKFADTIGLIPLFVLNEDGYKKIIELSSQSYLGNDQLSDPCLNFDELFNENKGVAIFSGTVHGLFGELFNKGKFNEIKNLYLKLKSNFKDKFYIEIQRHGDTNEKGFEKFNLGLSLELEIPIIATNEVFYLNKDMHEAHDALICIKNKTYINEKNSCLLYTS
;
A
#
# COMPACT_ATOMS: atom_id res chain seq x y z
N ILE A 1 12.51 6.10 -29.46
CA ILE A 1 13.34 5.86 -28.25
C ILE A 1 12.32 5.52 -27.17
N ARG A 2 12.22 4.23 -26.81
CA ARG A 2 11.41 3.84 -25.65
C ARG A 2 12.13 4.37 -24.41
N ASP A 3 11.50 5.30 -23.70
CA ASP A 3 12.01 5.76 -22.40
C ASP A 3 12.14 4.55 -21.48
N ARG A 4 13.39 4.20 -21.14
CA ARG A 4 13.64 3.08 -20.23
C ARG A 4 13.19 3.50 -18.85
N ILE A 5 12.20 2.83 -18.32
CA ILE A 5 11.78 2.97 -16.92
C ILE A 5 12.98 2.55 -16.05
N LYS A 6 13.49 3.47 -15.23
CA LYS A 6 14.69 3.24 -14.42
C LYS A 6 14.43 2.29 -13.26
N SER A 7 13.24 2.34 -12.68
CA SER A 7 12.83 1.49 -11.56
C SER A 7 11.33 1.18 -11.65
N SER A 8 10.93 0.03 -11.15
CA SER A 8 9.53 -0.40 -11.06
C SER A 8 9.28 -1.09 -9.72
N GLY A 9 8.14 -0.79 -9.08
CA GLY A 9 7.75 -1.34 -7.79
C GLY A 9 6.75 -2.49 -7.93
N LEU A 10 6.87 -3.50 -7.07
CA LEU A 10 5.86 -4.50 -6.78
C LEU A 10 5.42 -4.33 -5.33
N CYS A 11 4.12 -4.25 -5.08
CA CYS A 11 3.56 -4.09 -3.73
C CYS A 11 2.27 -4.93 -3.59
N ASP A 12 2.45 -6.25 -3.46
CA ASP A 12 1.32 -7.18 -3.32
C ASP A 12 0.68 -7.08 -1.93
N THR A 13 -0.60 -7.43 -1.83
CA THR A 13 -1.32 -7.37 -0.55
C THR A 13 -1.03 -8.60 0.30
N SER A 14 -0.46 -8.40 1.48
CA SER A 14 -0.19 -9.40 2.53
C SER A 14 0.68 -10.58 2.10
N ASN A 15 1.44 -10.45 1.02
CA ASN A 15 2.35 -11.51 0.56
C ASN A 15 3.52 -10.95 -0.26
N LEU A 16 4.49 -11.84 -0.55
CA LEU A 16 5.68 -11.58 -1.39
C LEU A 16 5.82 -12.64 -2.48
N CYS A 17 4.72 -13.30 -2.88
CA CYS A 17 4.76 -14.44 -3.82
C CYS A 17 5.34 -14.07 -5.18
N GLY A 18 5.05 -12.85 -5.67
CA GLY A 18 5.58 -12.35 -6.94
C GLY A 18 7.00 -11.79 -6.90
N ALA A 19 7.57 -11.58 -5.71
CA ALA A 19 8.79 -10.78 -5.52
C ALA A 19 10.02 -11.32 -6.29
N LEU A 20 10.27 -12.63 -6.22
CA LEU A 20 11.42 -13.25 -6.87
C LEU A 20 11.31 -13.17 -8.40
N GLU A 21 10.18 -13.61 -8.94
CA GLU A 21 9.96 -13.60 -10.40
C GLU A 21 9.98 -12.18 -10.96
N PHE A 22 9.36 -11.22 -10.26
CA PHE A 22 9.40 -9.81 -10.62
C PHE A 22 10.84 -9.29 -10.63
N ALA A 23 11.59 -9.51 -9.53
CA ALA A 23 12.97 -9.05 -9.42
C ALA A 23 13.85 -9.58 -10.55
N GLU A 24 13.76 -10.88 -10.87
CA GLU A 24 14.52 -11.48 -11.96
C GLU A 24 14.16 -10.90 -13.34
N LYS A 25 12.87 -10.80 -13.66
CA LYS A 25 12.42 -10.33 -14.97
C LYS A 25 12.74 -8.85 -15.19
N ILE A 26 12.50 -8.03 -14.18
CA ILE A 26 12.74 -6.58 -14.25
C ILE A 26 14.24 -6.28 -14.32
N SER A 27 15.07 -6.96 -13.53
CA SER A 27 16.53 -6.78 -13.59
C SER A 27 17.11 -7.16 -14.95
N LYS A 28 16.62 -8.26 -15.57
CA LYS A 28 17.04 -8.66 -16.92
C LYS A 28 16.71 -7.63 -17.99
N SER A 29 15.69 -6.79 -17.78
CA SER A 29 15.35 -5.68 -18.68
C SER A 29 16.17 -4.41 -18.45
N GLY A 30 17.06 -4.41 -17.44
CA GLY A 30 17.87 -3.25 -17.05
C GLY A 30 17.12 -2.21 -16.21
N THR A 31 16.00 -2.59 -15.60
CA THR A 31 15.20 -1.78 -14.69
C THR A 31 15.44 -2.25 -13.26
N GLN A 32 15.57 -1.33 -12.31
CA GLN A 32 15.73 -1.67 -10.89
C GLN A 32 14.41 -2.13 -10.30
N PRO A 33 14.30 -3.36 -9.76
CA PRO A 33 13.13 -3.79 -9.01
C PRO A 33 13.10 -3.14 -7.62
N ILE A 34 11.91 -2.70 -7.20
CA ILE A 34 11.63 -2.22 -5.85
C ILE A 34 10.58 -3.18 -5.29
N ILE A 35 10.93 -3.88 -4.22
CA ILE A 35 10.06 -4.87 -3.59
C ILE A 35 9.36 -4.26 -2.39
N GLY A 36 8.06 -4.47 -2.31
CA GLY A 36 7.22 -4.07 -1.20
C GLY A 36 6.05 -5.03 -1.01
N THR A 37 5.33 -4.81 0.05
CA THR A 37 4.02 -5.41 0.32
C THR A 37 3.18 -4.44 1.14
N GLN A 38 1.87 -4.46 0.95
CA GLN A 38 0.96 -3.75 1.83
C GLN A 38 0.31 -4.74 2.80
N ILE A 39 0.35 -4.42 4.09
CA ILE A 39 -0.16 -5.28 5.16
C ILE A 39 -1.26 -4.53 5.91
N ASN A 40 -2.30 -5.25 6.34
CA ASN A 40 -3.32 -4.68 7.21
C ASN A 40 -2.74 -4.43 8.61
N PHE A 41 -2.92 -3.21 9.08
CA PHE A 41 -2.63 -2.82 10.45
C PHE A 41 -3.90 -2.35 11.14
N LYS A 42 -4.03 -2.75 12.40
CA LYS A 42 -5.12 -2.36 13.29
C LYS A 42 -4.67 -1.23 14.20
N PHE A 43 -5.41 -0.15 14.20
CA PHE A 43 -5.31 0.93 15.16
C PHE A 43 -6.69 1.21 15.77
N ALA A 44 -6.82 0.98 17.06
CA ALA A 44 -8.11 1.03 17.76
C ALA A 44 -9.17 0.13 17.08
N ASP A 45 -10.24 0.74 16.57
CA ASP A 45 -11.35 0.08 15.87
C ASP A 45 -11.21 0.10 14.33
N THR A 46 -10.08 0.56 13.82
CA THR A 46 -9.86 0.74 12.38
C THR A 46 -8.76 -0.21 11.90
N ILE A 47 -9.04 -0.92 10.81
CA ILE A 47 -8.07 -1.78 10.11
C ILE A 47 -7.90 -1.22 8.70
N GLY A 48 -6.68 -1.22 8.21
CA GLY A 48 -6.41 -0.83 6.83
C GLY A 48 -4.97 -1.09 6.43
N LEU A 49 -4.74 -1.04 5.13
CA LEU A 49 -3.46 -1.34 4.50
C LEU A 49 -2.44 -0.21 4.73
N ILE A 50 -1.20 -0.61 4.96
CA ILE A 50 -0.03 0.28 4.96
C ILE A 50 1.02 -0.33 4.02
N PRO A 51 1.46 0.39 2.98
CA PRO A 51 2.51 -0.07 2.08
C PRO A 51 3.90 0.04 2.73
N LEU A 52 4.67 -1.04 2.63
CA LEU A 52 6.03 -1.20 3.14
C LEU A 52 6.96 -1.56 2.00
N PHE A 53 8.12 -0.90 1.89
CA PHE A 53 9.10 -1.14 0.83
C PHE A 53 10.47 -1.47 1.39
N VAL A 54 11.15 -2.40 0.72
CA VAL A 54 12.49 -2.87 1.06
C VAL A 54 13.53 -1.85 0.62
N LEU A 55 14.42 -1.45 1.52
CA LEU A 55 15.58 -0.62 1.21
C LEU A 55 16.90 -1.40 1.19
N ASN A 56 16.98 -2.50 1.93
CA ASN A 56 18.15 -3.36 2.03
C ASN A 56 17.76 -4.77 2.52
N GLU A 57 18.74 -5.65 2.72
CA GLU A 57 18.52 -7.04 3.14
C GLU A 57 17.82 -7.15 4.51
N ASP A 58 18.15 -6.28 5.48
CA ASP A 58 17.50 -6.30 6.79
C ASP A 58 16.02 -5.92 6.65
N GLY A 59 15.70 -4.93 5.81
CA GLY A 59 14.31 -4.57 5.50
C GLY A 59 13.56 -5.70 4.81
N TYR A 60 14.20 -6.46 3.94
CA TYR A 60 13.56 -7.62 3.31
C TYR A 60 13.20 -8.70 4.33
N LYS A 61 14.14 -9.04 5.24
CA LYS A 61 13.88 -9.97 6.34
C LYS A 61 12.74 -9.49 7.23
N LYS A 62 12.73 -8.17 7.54
CA LYS A 62 11.68 -7.58 8.36
C LYS A 62 10.30 -7.66 7.71
N ILE A 63 10.20 -7.38 6.42
CA ILE A 63 8.91 -7.49 5.71
C ILE A 63 8.43 -8.95 5.65
N ILE A 64 9.32 -9.93 5.46
CA ILE A 64 8.97 -11.35 5.53
C ILE A 64 8.43 -11.70 6.92
N GLU A 65 9.08 -11.22 7.99
CA GLU A 65 8.66 -11.44 9.37
C GLU A 65 7.26 -10.86 9.62
N LEU A 66 7.04 -9.58 9.29
CA LEU A 66 5.74 -8.92 9.45
C LEU A 66 4.64 -9.62 8.64
N SER A 67 4.92 -9.98 7.38
CA SER A 67 3.97 -10.74 6.57
C SER A 67 3.62 -12.07 7.22
N SER A 68 4.60 -12.82 7.71
CA SER A 68 4.36 -14.11 8.39
C SER A 68 3.57 -13.94 9.69
N GLN A 69 3.93 -12.96 10.51
CA GLN A 69 3.25 -12.67 11.78
C GLN A 69 1.79 -12.26 11.55
N SER A 70 1.49 -11.54 10.47
CA SER A 70 0.11 -11.14 10.15
C SER A 70 -0.84 -12.33 9.96
N TYR A 71 -0.31 -13.47 9.50
CA TYR A 71 -1.09 -14.71 9.36
C TYR A 71 -1.11 -15.54 10.64
N LEU A 72 0.01 -15.62 11.35
CA LEU A 72 0.16 -16.49 12.52
C LEU A 72 -0.55 -15.95 13.77
N GLY A 73 -0.70 -14.65 13.87
CA GLY A 73 -1.30 -13.97 15.03
C GLY A 73 -2.83 -13.87 15.02
N ASN A 74 -3.49 -14.34 13.95
CA ASN A 74 -4.93 -14.20 13.77
C ASN A 74 -5.64 -15.56 13.72
N ASP A 75 -6.94 -15.56 14.05
CA ASP A 75 -7.80 -16.72 13.83
C ASP A 75 -7.88 -17.04 12.34
N GLN A 76 -7.95 -18.33 12.00
CA GLN A 76 -7.92 -18.82 10.61
C GLN A 76 -9.04 -18.26 9.70
N LEU A 77 -10.05 -17.59 10.27
CA LEU A 77 -11.20 -17.02 9.56
C LEU A 77 -11.11 -15.49 9.37
N SER A 78 -10.10 -14.83 9.95
CA SER A 78 -9.90 -13.38 9.82
C SER A 78 -8.85 -13.05 8.77
N ASP A 79 -8.97 -11.87 8.14
CA ASP A 79 -7.94 -11.37 7.24
C ASP A 79 -6.62 -11.16 8.00
N PRO A 80 -5.47 -11.45 7.36
CA PRO A 80 -4.16 -11.22 7.97
C PRO A 80 -4.01 -9.77 8.44
N CYS A 81 -3.65 -9.57 9.71
CA CYS A 81 -3.58 -8.25 10.32
C CYS A 81 -2.55 -8.19 11.45
N LEU A 82 -1.91 -7.05 11.64
CA LEU A 82 -0.99 -6.74 12.73
C LEU A 82 -1.50 -5.56 13.55
N ASN A 83 -1.07 -5.45 14.80
CA ASN A 83 -1.27 -4.21 15.54
C ASN A 83 -0.33 -3.11 15.00
N PHE A 84 -0.81 -1.87 14.97
CA PHE A 84 -0.02 -0.75 14.45
C PHE A 84 1.33 -0.58 15.15
N ASP A 85 1.40 -0.89 16.43
CA ASP A 85 2.63 -0.75 17.21
C ASP A 85 3.74 -1.75 16.81
N GLU A 86 3.41 -2.84 16.14
CA GLU A 86 4.38 -3.82 15.63
C GLU A 86 5.26 -3.27 14.49
N LEU A 87 4.82 -2.18 13.84
CA LEU A 87 5.63 -1.44 12.87
C LEU A 87 6.93 -0.90 13.45
N PHE A 88 6.97 -0.64 14.75
CA PHE A 88 8.11 0.04 15.39
C PHE A 88 9.19 -0.91 15.91
N ASN A 89 8.92 -2.21 15.87
CA ASN A 89 9.88 -3.22 16.29
C ASN A 89 10.93 -3.43 15.18
N GLU A 90 12.20 -3.06 15.44
CA GLU A 90 13.34 -3.29 14.54
C GLU A 90 13.07 -2.89 13.06
N ASN A 91 12.72 -1.64 12.83
CA ASN A 91 12.27 -1.12 11.54
C ASN A 91 13.41 -0.73 10.56
N LYS A 92 14.63 -1.24 10.76
CA LYS A 92 15.77 -0.93 9.91
C LYS A 92 15.55 -1.44 8.48
N GLY A 93 15.87 -0.60 7.50
CA GLY A 93 15.84 -0.99 6.10
C GLY A 93 14.46 -1.05 5.44
N VAL A 94 13.42 -0.51 6.09
CA VAL A 94 12.05 -0.41 5.54
C VAL A 94 11.68 1.05 5.31
N ALA A 95 11.09 1.36 4.15
CA ALA A 95 10.37 2.59 3.91
C ALA A 95 8.86 2.34 4.03
N ILE A 96 8.13 3.33 4.55
CA ILE A 96 6.69 3.28 4.76
C ILE A 96 6.02 4.39 3.96
N PHE A 97 4.91 4.05 3.29
CA PHE A 97 4.01 5.04 2.70
C PHE A 97 2.71 5.10 3.51
N SER A 98 2.07 6.28 3.50
CA SER A 98 0.80 6.45 4.24
C SER A 98 -0.35 5.62 3.66
N GLY A 99 -0.22 5.17 2.44
CA GLY A 99 -1.30 4.50 1.75
C GLY A 99 -2.35 5.46 1.17
N THR A 100 -3.34 4.87 0.53
CA THR A 100 -4.41 5.56 -0.20
C THR A 100 -5.60 5.92 0.68
N VAL A 101 -6.66 6.46 0.07
CA VAL A 101 -7.96 6.71 0.72
C VAL A 101 -8.63 5.43 1.26
N HIS A 102 -8.23 4.26 0.76
CA HIS A 102 -8.69 2.93 1.21
C HIS A 102 -7.71 2.25 2.19
N GLY A 103 -6.58 2.89 2.49
CA GLY A 103 -5.64 2.42 3.51
C GLY A 103 -6.05 2.82 4.93
N LEU A 104 -5.22 2.46 5.92
CA LEU A 104 -5.51 2.73 7.33
C LEU A 104 -5.79 4.23 7.60
N PHE A 105 -4.98 5.11 7.03
CA PHE A 105 -5.13 6.55 7.26
C PHE A 105 -6.31 7.15 6.49
N GLY A 106 -6.64 6.59 5.31
CA GLY A 106 -7.85 6.95 4.59
C GLY A 106 -9.12 6.56 5.33
N GLU A 107 -9.15 5.37 5.93
CA GLU A 107 -10.26 4.93 6.77
C GLU A 107 -10.42 5.80 8.04
N LEU A 108 -9.32 6.18 8.68
CA LEU A 108 -9.35 7.14 9.80
C LEU A 108 -9.84 8.51 9.34
N PHE A 109 -9.45 8.97 8.15
CA PHE A 109 -9.93 10.23 7.56
C PHE A 109 -11.43 10.19 7.31
N ASN A 110 -11.94 9.11 6.72
CA ASN A 110 -13.37 8.91 6.47
C ASN A 110 -14.21 8.88 7.76
N LYS A 111 -13.60 8.43 8.87
CA LYS A 111 -14.19 8.48 10.23
C LYS A 111 -14.03 9.84 10.92
N GLY A 112 -13.41 10.85 10.28
CA GLY A 112 -13.17 12.17 10.86
C GLY A 112 -12.09 12.23 11.96
N LYS A 113 -11.23 11.20 12.06
CA LYS A 113 -10.21 11.07 13.11
C LYS A 113 -8.90 11.83 12.78
N PHE A 114 -9.00 13.09 12.39
CA PHE A 114 -7.89 13.90 11.89
C PHE A 114 -6.74 14.07 12.88
N ASN A 115 -7.03 14.26 14.16
CA ASN A 115 -6.01 14.41 15.19
C ASN A 115 -5.23 13.10 15.42
N GLU A 116 -5.93 11.96 15.33
CA GLU A 116 -5.29 10.64 15.44
C GLU A 116 -4.32 10.43 14.30
N ILE A 117 -4.70 10.73 13.05
CA ILE A 117 -3.80 10.66 11.89
C ILE A 117 -2.56 11.51 12.09
N LYS A 118 -2.72 12.77 12.53
CA LYS A 118 -1.59 13.66 12.78
C LYS A 118 -0.63 13.08 13.83
N ASN A 119 -1.15 12.54 14.93
CA ASN A 119 -0.33 11.93 15.98
C ASN A 119 0.41 10.68 15.47
N LEU A 120 -0.26 9.84 14.66
CA LEU A 120 0.35 8.67 14.06
C LEU A 120 1.44 9.04 13.05
N TYR A 121 1.22 10.10 12.24
CA TYR A 121 2.24 10.61 11.32
C TYR A 121 3.47 11.13 12.07
N LEU A 122 3.29 11.84 13.17
CA LEU A 122 4.40 12.26 14.04
C LEU A 122 5.17 11.04 14.60
N LYS A 123 4.46 10.01 15.03
CA LYS A 123 5.07 8.77 15.51
C LYS A 123 5.84 8.05 14.41
N LEU A 124 5.28 7.95 13.19
CA LEU A 124 5.97 7.41 12.03
C LEU A 124 7.20 8.24 11.66
N LYS A 125 7.06 9.57 11.56
CA LYS A 125 8.18 10.46 11.26
C LYS A 125 9.33 10.31 12.27
N SER A 126 9.03 10.23 13.57
CA SER A 126 10.06 10.09 14.61
C SER A 126 10.83 8.77 14.50
N ASN A 127 10.17 7.67 14.10
CA ASN A 127 10.77 6.34 14.01
C ASN A 127 11.43 6.04 12.66
N PHE A 128 10.81 6.45 11.56
CA PHE A 128 11.28 6.15 10.20
C PHE A 128 12.04 7.30 9.55
N LYS A 129 11.97 8.51 10.14
CA LYS A 129 12.66 9.72 9.67
C LYS A 129 12.37 10.02 8.19
N ASP A 130 13.39 10.05 7.36
CA ASP A 130 13.38 10.28 5.91
C ASP A 130 12.82 9.09 5.09
N LYS A 131 12.41 8.01 5.73
CA LYS A 131 11.86 6.80 5.11
C LYS A 131 10.35 6.68 5.28
N PHE A 132 9.69 7.67 5.83
CA PHE A 132 8.24 7.80 5.86
C PHE A 132 7.80 8.84 4.83
N TYR A 133 6.85 8.44 3.96
CA TYR A 133 6.33 9.27 2.88
C TYR A 133 4.80 9.34 2.96
N ILE A 134 4.26 10.54 2.72
CA ILE A 134 2.84 10.70 2.47
C ILE A 134 2.58 10.34 1.01
N GLU A 135 1.74 9.32 0.80
CA GLU A 135 1.39 8.82 -0.52
C GLU A 135 0.20 9.58 -1.10
N ILE A 136 0.29 9.89 -2.39
CA ILE A 136 -0.78 10.49 -3.17
C ILE A 136 -1.03 9.64 -4.40
N GLN A 137 -2.30 9.27 -4.61
CA GLN A 137 -2.80 8.64 -5.82
C GLN A 137 -3.99 9.44 -6.34
N ARG A 138 -4.32 9.29 -7.63
CA ARG A 138 -5.43 9.98 -8.28
C ARG A 138 -6.15 9.03 -9.22
N HIS A 139 -7.10 8.28 -8.68
CA HIS A 139 -7.95 7.35 -9.42
C HIS A 139 -9.38 7.86 -9.61
N GLY A 140 -9.74 8.98 -8.97
CA GLY A 140 -11.08 9.55 -9.02
C GLY A 140 -12.04 9.00 -7.97
N ASP A 141 -11.51 8.39 -6.94
CA ASP A 141 -12.29 7.80 -5.85
C ASP A 141 -13.04 8.83 -5.01
N THR A 142 -14.11 8.39 -4.40
CA THR A 142 -14.85 9.20 -3.43
C THR A 142 -13.93 9.56 -2.27
N ASN A 143 -13.96 10.82 -1.84
CA ASN A 143 -13.12 11.38 -0.78
C ASN A 143 -11.61 11.51 -1.10
N GLU A 144 -11.13 11.00 -2.23
CA GLU A 144 -9.70 11.07 -2.60
C GLU A 144 -9.17 12.51 -2.59
N LYS A 145 -9.89 13.45 -3.22
CA LYS A 145 -9.50 14.87 -3.25
C LYS A 145 -9.46 15.51 -1.86
N GLY A 146 -10.39 15.11 -0.98
CA GLY A 146 -10.42 15.58 0.41
C GLY A 146 -9.23 15.06 1.20
N PHE A 147 -8.94 13.77 1.07
CA PHE A 147 -7.81 13.10 1.70
C PHE A 147 -6.46 13.64 1.18
N GLU A 148 -6.34 13.85 -0.14
CA GLU A 148 -5.15 14.49 -0.74
C GLU A 148 -4.91 15.88 -0.14
N LYS A 149 -5.94 16.74 -0.10
CA LYS A 149 -5.83 18.09 0.46
C LYS A 149 -5.38 18.06 1.93
N PHE A 150 -5.93 17.16 2.72
CA PHE A 150 -5.56 16.96 4.12
C PHE A 150 -4.10 16.51 4.24
N ASN A 151 -3.68 15.54 3.46
CA ASN A 151 -2.32 15.02 3.43
C ASN A 151 -1.29 16.06 2.97
N LEU A 152 -1.63 16.89 1.97
CA LEU A 152 -0.78 18.01 1.54
C LEU A 152 -0.57 19.02 2.68
N GLY A 153 -1.62 19.33 3.43
CA GLY A 153 -1.52 20.18 4.62
C GLY A 153 -0.60 19.60 5.68
N LEU A 154 -0.75 18.30 6.01
CA LEU A 154 0.11 17.64 6.98
C LEU A 154 1.56 17.49 6.49
N SER A 155 1.78 17.26 5.21
CA SER A 155 3.12 17.20 4.63
C SER A 155 3.88 18.52 4.86
N LEU A 156 3.24 19.65 4.59
CA LEU A 156 3.84 20.98 4.82
C LEU A 156 4.04 21.27 6.30
N GLU A 157 3.05 20.97 7.13
CA GLU A 157 3.12 21.24 8.57
C GLU A 157 4.15 20.37 9.28
N LEU A 158 4.22 19.11 8.92
CA LEU A 158 5.09 18.13 9.58
C LEU A 158 6.39 17.88 8.81
N GLU A 159 6.64 18.57 7.70
CA GLU A 159 7.82 18.37 6.85
C GLU A 159 8.03 16.88 6.48
N ILE A 160 6.97 16.21 6.07
CA ILE A 160 7.01 14.81 5.61
C ILE A 160 7.03 14.82 4.09
N PRO A 161 7.99 14.14 3.43
CA PRO A 161 8.06 14.09 1.98
C PRO A 161 6.84 13.39 1.37
N ILE A 162 6.46 13.84 0.17
CA ILE A 162 5.37 13.27 -0.61
C ILE A 162 5.93 12.32 -1.65
N ILE A 163 5.22 11.24 -1.89
CA ILE A 163 5.43 10.34 -3.03
C ILE A 163 4.15 10.20 -3.82
N ALA A 164 4.25 10.28 -5.15
CA ALA A 164 3.15 9.95 -6.05
C ALA A 164 3.32 8.50 -6.53
N THR A 165 2.28 7.71 -6.39
CA THR A 165 2.24 6.33 -6.86
C THR A 165 1.04 6.12 -7.76
N ASN A 166 1.07 5.02 -8.51
CA ASN A 166 -0.04 4.59 -9.33
C ASN A 166 -0.18 3.07 -9.22
N GLU A 167 -1.33 2.61 -8.84
CA GLU A 167 -1.63 1.19 -8.73
C GLU A 167 -2.03 0.66 -10.10
N VAL A 168 -1.21 -0.21 -10.68
CA VAL A 168 -1.40 -0.74 -12.03
C VAL A 168 -1.68 -2.23 -11.95
N PHE A 169 -2.86 -2.66 -12.39
CA PHE A 169 -3.29 -4.06 -12.41
C PHE A 169 -3.14 -4.74 -13.77
N TYR A 170 -3.05 -3.97 -14.86
CA TYR A 170 -2.92 -4.49 -16.23
C TYR A 170 -2.17 -3.52 -17.16
N LEU A 171 -1.61 -4.06 -18.24
CA LEU A 171 -0.73 -3.28 -19.15
C LEU A 171 -1.49 -2.48 -20.20
N ASN A 172 -2.59 -3.01 -20.70
CA ASN A 172 -3.35 -2.44 -21.81
C ASN A 172 -4.84 -2.42 -21.50
N LYS A 173 -5.58 -1.47 -22.09
CA LYS A 173 -7.03 -1.35 -21.93
C LYS A 173 -7.79 -2.63 -22.27
N ASP A 174 -7.31 -3.40 -23.23
CA ASP A 174 -7.94 -4.66 -23.66
C ASP A 174 -7.92 -5.74 -22.56
N MET A 175 -7.03 -5.58 -21.56
CA MET A 175 -6.96 -6.50 -20.40
C MET A 175 -7.96 -6.15 -19.28
N HIS A 176 -8.68 -5.04 -19.39
CA HIS A 176 -9.64 -4.59 -18.38
C HIS A 176 -10.73 -5.65 -18.15
N GLU A 177 -11.34 -6.15 -19.21
CA GLU A 177 -12.41 -7.17 -19.12
C GLU A 177 -11.92 -8.48 -18.46
N ALA A 178 -10.69 -8.90 -18.77
CA ALA A 178 -10.09 -10.06 -18.14
C ALA A 178 -9.80 -9.82 -16.64
N HIS A 179 -9.38 -8.62 -16.27
CA HIS A 179 -9.18 -8.23 -14.86
C HIS A 179 -10.51 -8.21 -14.10
N ASP A 180 -11.57 -7.67 -14.69
CA ASP A 180 -12.91 -7.69 -14.11
C ASP A 180 -13.42 -9.11 -13.87
N ALA A 181 -13.17 -10.02 -14.80
CA ALA A 181 -13.49 -11.42 -14.63
C ALA A 181 -12.77 -12.04 -13.41
N LEU A 182 -11.48 -11.71 -13.19
CA LEU A 182 -10.74 -12.16 -12.02
C LEU A 182 -11.30 -11.59 -10.72
N ILE A 183 -11.69 -10.31 -10.70
CA ILE A 183 -12.35 -9.69 -9.53
C ILE A 183 -13.67 -10.39 -9.24
N CYS A 184 -14.48 -10.68 -10.26
CA CYS A 184 -15.74 -11.40 -10.10
C CYS A 184 -15.54 -12.80 -9.52
N ILE A 185 -14.52 -13.53 -9.97
CA ILE A 185 -14.16 -14.85 -9.42
C ILE A 185 -13.78 -14.73 -7.93
N LYS A 186 -12.93 -13.75 -7.58
CA LYS A 186 -12.53 -13.48 -6.20
C LYS A 186 -13.73 -13.19 -5.30
N ASN A 187 -14.66 -12.37 -5.78
CA ASN A 187 -15.83 -11.92 -5.02
C ASN A 187 -17.02 -12.86 -5.11
N LYS A 188 -16.93 -13.98 -5.89
CA LYS A 188 -18.02 -14.91 -6.15
C LYS A 188 -19.26 -14.22 -6.73
N THR A 189 -19.05 -13.26 -7.63
CA THR A 189 -20.08 -12.47 -8.31
C THR A 189 -20.02 -12.69 -9.83
N TYR A 190 -20.98 -12.14 -10.57
CA TYR A 190 -21.04 -12.23 -12.03
C TYR A 190 -20.72 -10.89 -12.67
N ILE A 191 -20.08 -10.90 -13.85
CA ILE A 191 -19.68 -9.70 -14.61
C ILE A 191 -20.86 -8.75 -14.88
N ASN A 192 -22.07 -9.29 -15.04
CA ASN A 192 -23.29 -8.51 -15.33
C ASN A 192 -24.00 -7.95 -14.10
N GLU A 193 -23.52 -8.20 -12.91
CA GLU A 193 -24.07 -7.61 -11.68
C GLU A 193 -23.60 -6.18 -11.50
N LYS A 194 -24.53 -5.21 -11.63
CA LYS A 194 -24.27 -3.76 -11.55
C LYS A 194 -23.70 -3.24 -10.22
N ASN A 195 -23.53 -4.11 -9.22
CA ASN A 195 -22.98 -3.79 -7.90
C ASN A 195 -21.48 -4.15 -7.77
N SER A 196 -20.84 -4.51 -8.86
CA SER A 196 -19.41 -4.78 -8.80
C SER A 196 -18.66 -3.47 -8.59
N CYS A 197 -17.72 -3.47 -7.67
CA CYS A 197 -16.73 -2.41 -7.46
C CYS A 197 -15.79 -2.28 -8.67
N LEU A 198 -16.34 -2.18 -9.87
CA LEU A 198 -15.61 -2.08 -11.14
C LEU A 198 -15.13 -0.66 -11.42
N LEU A 199 -15.16 0.23 -10.41
CA LEU A 199 -14.89 1.65 -10.58
C LEU A 199 -13.41 2.06 -10.43
N TYR A 200 -12.52 1.11 -10.21
CA TYR A 200 -11.15 1.45 -9.83
C TYR A 200 -10.13 1.41 -10.96
N THR A 201 -10.53 1.61 -12.21
CA THR A 201 -9.52 1.78 -13.27
C THR A 201 -10.14 2.40 -14.51
N SER A 202 -10.22 3.69 -14.54
CA SER A 202 -10.37 4.42 -15.81
C SER A 202 -9.15 5.29 -16.08
#